data_9616d70b1f822fa551ae6956a9fcbd57
#
_entry.id   9616d70b1f822fa551ae6956a9fcbd57
#
_cell.length_a   1.000
_cell.length_b   1.000
_cell.length_c   1.000
_cell.angle_alpha   90.00
_cell.angle_beta   90.00
_cell.angle_gamma   90.00
#
_symmetry.space_group_name_H-M   'P 1'
#
loop_
_entity.id
_entity.type
_entity.pdbx_description
1 polymer ?
#
loop_
_entity_poly.entity_id
_entity_poly.type
_entity_poly.pdbx_seq_one_letter_code
_entity_poly.pdbx_strand_id
1 'polypeptide(L)'
;MAIVIDVEQPGEFLIDMKSKIESGLIESWLFDNDGDMTCLSFNMENKAWFHPYFVSDDRLVFGILGRKNVLMTMSEYAIYHSCFIDTLLYFYSKRIKSIRVTVPFENEHDTRKIDY
;
A
#
# COMPACT_ATOMS: atom_id res chain seq x y z
N MET A 1 10.59 -1.67 -2.83
CA MET A 1 10.06 -0.83 -1.72
C MET A 1 8.88 -1.50 -1.06
N ALA A 2 8.80 -1.34 0.22
CA ALA A 2 7.58 -1.52 0.98
C ALA A 2 7.31 -0.23 1.75
N ILE A 3 6.09 -0.03 2.18
CA ILE A 3 5.72 1.12 3.01
C ILE A 3 5.53 0.62 4.42
N VAL A 4 6.31 1.17 5.35
CA VAL A 4 6.27 0.83 6.77
C VAL A 4 5.67 2.00 7.52
N ILE A 5 4.58 1.78 8.23
CA ILE A 5 3.97 2.83 9.06
C ILE A 5 4.01 2.44 10.53
N ASP A 6 4.33 3.41 11.37
CA ASP A 6 4.17 3.30 12.81
C ASP A 6 2.84 3.96 13.19
N VAL A 7 1.94 3.16 13.71
CA VAL A 7 0.57 3.57 14.04
C VAL A 7 0.07 2.73 15.20
N GLU A 8 -0.62 3.36 16.14
CA GLU A 8 -1.26 2.63 17.22
C GLU A 8 -2.44 1.82 16.67
N GLN A 9 -2.65 0.62 17.21
CA GLN A 9 -3.76 -0.26 16.85
C GLN A 9 -3.86 -0.47 15.34
N PRO A 10 -2.84 -1.08 14.71
CA PRO A 10 -2.82 -1.24 13.24
C PRO A 10 -4.02 -2.02 12.69
N GLY A 11 -4.60 -2.94 13.46
CA GLY A 11 -5.81 -3.65 13.04
C GLY A 11 -7.00 -2.73 12.89
N GLU A 12 -7.24 -1.85 13.85
CA GLU A 12 -8.31 -0.85 13.79
C GLU A 12 -8.05 0.17 12.68
N PHE A 13 -6.79 0.57 12.51
CA PHE A 13 -6.39 1.46 11.43
C PHE A 13 -6.77 0.88 10.06
N LEU A 14 -6.48 -0.40 9.83
CA LEU A 14 -6.78 -1.05 8.56
C LEU A 14 -8.29 -1.20 8.34
N ILE A 15 -9.05 -1.50 9.39
CA ILE A 15 -10.52 -1.57 9.33
C ILE A 15 -11.08 -0.20 8.95
N ASP A 16 -10.57 0.87 9.54
CA ASP A 16 -11.00 2.24 9.22
C ASP A 16 -10.70 2.60 7.76
N MET A 17 -9.50 2.28 7.29
CA MET A 17 -9.11 2.52 5.90
C MET A 17 -10.01 1.76 4.93
N LYS A 18 -10.26 0.49 5.20
CA LYS A 18 -11.14 -0.34 4.38
C LYS A 18 -12.55 0.23 4.34
N SER A 19 -13.07 0.67 5.47
CA SER A 19 -14.39 1.31 5.56
C SER A 19 -14.47 2.58 4.71
N LYS A 20 -13.46 3.42 4.75
CA LYS A 20 -13.39 4.65 3.96
C LYS A 20 -13.29 4.38 2.46
N ILE A 21 -12.59 3.34 2.07
CA ILE A 21 -12.50 2.90 0.67
C ILE A 21 -13.85 2.37 0.20
N GLU A 22 -14.48 1.51 0.97
CA GLU A 22 -15.78 0.91 0.62
C GLU A 22 -16.91 1.95 0.56
N SER A 23 -16.86 2.97 1.40
CA SER A 23 -17.86 4.05 1.40
C SER A 23 -17.66 5.09 0.30
N GLY A 24 -16.52 5.03 -0.41
CA GLY A 24 -16.19 6.01 -1.46
C GLY A 24 -15.52 7.28 -0.95
N LEU A 25 -15.22 7.39 0.34
CA LEU A 25 -14.50 8.55 0.87
C LEU A 25 -13.05 8.57 0.39
N ILE A 26 -12.41 7.40 0.32
CA ILE A 26 -11.12 7.24 -0.35
C ILE A 26 -11.42 6.64 -1.73
N GLU A 27 -11.27 7.46 -2.77
CA GLU A 27 -11.68 7.11 -4.14
C GLU A 27 -10.56 6.48 -4.97
N SER A 28 -9.31 6.65 -4.55
CA SER A 28 -8.15 6.26 -5.35
C SER A 28 -7.70 4.81 -5.16
N TRP A 29 -8.34 4.07 -4.28
CA TRP A 29 -7.99 2.68 -3.96
C TRP A 29 -9.21 1.78 -3.91
N LEU A 30 -9.00 0.49 -4.17
CA LEU A 30 -10.01 -0.55 -4.10
C LEU A 30 -9.45 -1.76 -3.38
N PHE A 31 -10.16 -2.29 -2.38
CA PHE A 31 -9.85 -3.59 -1.78
C PHE A 31 -10.49 -4.71 -2.57
N ASP A 32 -9.73 -5.77 -2.81
CA ASP A 32 -10.27 -7.00 -3.37
C ASP A 32 -10.66 -8.01 -2.27
N ASN A 33 -11.12 -9.19 -2.68
CA ASN A 33 -11.56 -10.22 -1.74
C ASN A 33 -10.41 -10.88 -0.97
N ASP A 34 -9.18 -10.71 -1.43
CA ASP A 34 -7.98 -11.24 -0.78
C ASP A 34 -7.39 -10.27 0.25
N GLY A 35 -8.00 -9.10 0.41
CA GLY A 35 -7.50 -8.07 1.32
C GLY A 35 -6.38 -7.23 0.73
N ASP A 36 -6.22 -7.25 -0.58
CA ASP A 36 -5.20 -6.49 -1.28
C ASP A 36 -5.80 -5.22 -1.87
N MET A 37 -4.99 -4.16 -1.96
CA MET A 37 -5.43 -2.87 -2.47
C MET A 37 -4.78 -2.56 -3.82
N THR A 38 -5.61 -2.20 -4.80
CA THR A 38 -5.12 -1.72 -6.09
C THR A 38 -5.41 -0.24 -6.26
N CYS A 39 -4.52 0.46 -6.97
CA CYS A 39 -4.65 1.89 -7.25
C CYS A 39 -5.61 2.11 -8.42
N LEU A 40 -6.54 3.05 -8.26
CA LEU A 40 -7.50 3.40 -9.32
C LEU A 40 -7.06 4.63 -10.13
N SER A 41 -6.00 5.32 -9.68
CA SER A 41 -5.52 6.52 -10.35
C SER A 41 -4.51 6.18 -11.47
N PHE A 42 -4.39 7.09 -12.43
CA PHE A 42 -3.37 7.01 -13.51
C PHE A 42 -3.40 5.72 -14.32
N ASN A 43 -4.58 5.11 -14.51
CA ASN A 43 -4.75 3.84 -15.22
C ASN A 43 -3.95 2.68 -14.59
N MET A 44 -3.77 2.69 -13.28
CA MET A 44 -3.00 1.68 -12.54
C MET A 44 -3.83 0.53 -12.00
N GLU A 45 -5.14 0.51 -12.23
CA GLU A 45 -6.01 -0.53 -11.70
C GLU A 45 -5.54 -1.93 -12.14
N ASN A 46 -5.42 -2.82 -11.18
CA ASN A 46 -4.99 -4.21 -11.37
C ASN A 46 -3.59 -4.39 -11.97
N LYS A 47 -2.73 -3.38 -11.91
CA LYS A 47 -1.33 -3.51 -12.32
C LYS A 47 -0.42 -3.94 -11.17
N ALA A 48 -0.85 -3.68 -9.94
CA ALA A 48 -0.20 -4.15 -8.72
C ALA A 48 -1.18 -4.07 -7.56
N TRP A 49 -0.77 -4.57 -6.41
CA TRP A 49 -1.56 -4.54 -5.19
C TRP A 49 -0.65 -4.34 -3.99
N PHE A 50 -1.12 -3.59 -2.98
CA PHE A 50 -0.49 -3.60 -1.67
C PHE A 50 -1.18 -4.61 -0.78
N HIS A 51 -0.38 -5.42 -0.09
CA HIS A 51 -0.86 -6.36 0.90
C HIS A 51 -0.38 -5.94 2.30
N PRO A 52 -1.29 -5.84 3.29
CA PRO A 52 -0.90 -5.45 4.64
C PRO A 52 -0.34 -6.63 5.44
N TYR A 53 0.77 -6.38 6.15
CA TYR A 53 1.38 -7.34 7.06
C TYR A 53 1.47 -6.71 8.44
N PHE A 54 0.95 -7.41 9.45
CA PHE A 54 1.02 -6.98 10.85
C PHE A 54 2.33 -7.51 11.45
N VAL A 55 3.29 -6.63 11.69
CA VAL A 55 4.63 -7.01 12.18
C VAL A 55 4.82 -6.78 13.67
N SER A 56 3.99 -5.93 14.30
CA SER A 56 3.97 -5.70 15.74
C SER A 56 2.68 -4.98 16.13
N ASP A 57 2.52 -4.69 17.44
CA ASP A 57 1.33 -4.03 17.97
C ASP A 57 1.20 -2.57 17.53
N ASP A 58 2.26 -1.97 17.01
CA ASP A 58 2.31 -0.55 16.64
C ASP A 58 2.87 -0.32 15.23
N ARG A 59 2.97 -1.37 14.42
CA ARG A 59 3.57 -1.27 13.09
C ARG A 59 2.84 -2.11 12.07
N LEU A 60 2.64 -1.53 10.89
CA LEU A 60 2.01 -2.15 9.74
C LEU A 60 2.91 -1.97 8.52
N VAL A 61 3.08 -3.02 7.74
CA VAL A 61 3.88 -2.98 6.52
C VAL A 61 2.98 -3.28 5.34
N PHE A 62 3.07 -2.46 4.30
CA PHE A 62 2.40 -2.71 3.03
C PHE A 62 3.45 -3.13 2.01
N GLY A 63 3.42 -4.40 1.63
CA GLY A 63 4.28 -4.94 0.59
C GLY A 63 3.57 -4.91 -0.76
N ILE A 64 4.32 -4.72 -1.84
CA ILE A 64 3.75 -4.66 -3.18
C ILE A 64 3.77 -6.04 -3.84
N LEU A 65 2.63 -6.40 -4.45
CA LEU A 65 2.45 -7.60 -5.24
C LEU A 65 2.15 -7.18 -6.68
N GLY A 66 2.85 -7.74 -7.62
CA GLY A 66 2.59 -7.45 -9.03
C GLY A 66 1.82 -8.58 -9.71
N ARG A 67 1.57 -8.39 -11.01
CA ARG A 67 0.88 -9.38 -11.84
C ARG A 67 1.76 -10.61 -12.07
N LYS A 68 1.12 -11.77 -12.16
CA LYS A 68 1.81 -13.03 -12.46
C LYS A 68 2.44 -12.95 -13.86
N ASN A 69 3.71 -13.35 -13.97
CA ASN A 69 4.47 -13.39 -15.22
C ASN A 69 4.62 -12.06 -15.96
N VAL A 70 4.42 -10.95 -15.26
CA VAL A 70 4.63 -9.60 -15.82
C VAL A 70 5.59 -8.86 -14.91
N LEU A 71 6.67 -8.34 -15.48
CA LEU A 71 7.59 -7.48 -14.74
C LEU A 71 6.91 -6.12 -14.51
N MET A 72 7.01 -5.62 -13.28
CA MET A 72 6.51 -4.30 -12.96
C MET A 72 7.50 -3.26 -13.47
N THR A 73 7.01 -2.22 -14.13
CA THR A 73 7.87 -1.11 -14.53
C THR A 73 8.22 -0.25 -13.32
N MET A 74 9.33 0.46 -13.39
CA MET A 74 9.70 1.39 -12.31
C MET A 74 8.66 2.50 -12.15
N SER A 75 8.05 2.94 -13.26
CA SER A 75 6.95 3.92 -13.21
C SER A 75 5.75 3.40 -12.44
N GLU A 76 5.32 2.18 -12.69
CA GLU A 76 4.21 1.55 -11.95
C GLU A 76 4.55 1.46 -10.46
N TYR A 77 5.74 1.02 -10.16
CA TYR A 77 6.23 0.88 -8.80
C TYR A 77 6.23 2.22 -8.04
N ALA A 78 6.78 3.25 -8.66
CA ALA A 78 6.83 4.59 -8.08
C ALA A 78 5.44 5.20 -7.89
N ILE A 79 4.54 5.03 -8.86
CA ILE A 79 3.17 5.56 -8.79
C ILE A 79 2.41 4.91 -7.64
N TYR A 80 2.48 3.59 -7.49
CA TYR A 80 1.81 2.90 -6.38
C TYR A 80 2.26 3.44 -5.03
N HIS A 81 3.56 3.60 -4.84
CA HIS A 81 4.09 4.09 -3.56
C HIS A 81 3.76 5.55 -3.31
N SER A 82 3.93 6.41 -4.31
CA SER A 82 3.64 7.84 -4.14
C SER A 82 2.16 8.11 -3.92
N CYS A 83 1.27 7.42 -4.64
CA CYS A 83 -0.17 7.56 -4.45
C CYS A 83 -0.61 7.06 -3.07
N PHE A 84 0.00 5.98 -2.57
CA PHE A 84 -0.35 5.47 -1.25
C PHE A 84 0.13 6.39 -0.14
N ILE A 85 1.34 6.91 -0.25
CA ILE A 85 1.86 7.91 0.71
C ILE A 85 0.97 9.15 0.72
N ASP A 86 0.55 9.63 -0.45
CA ASP A 86 -0.38 10.74 -0.56
C ASP A 86 -1.69 10.47 0.19
N THR A 87 -2.27 9.30 0.00
CA THR A 87 -3.49 8.88 0.70
C THR A 87 -3.29 8.84 2.21
N LEU A 88 -2.16 8.27 2.67
CA LEU A 88 -1.86 8.19 4.10
C LEU A 88 -1.72 9.58 4.72
N LEU A 89 -1.03 10.49 4.06
CA LEU A 89 -0.85 11.84 4.55
C LEU A 89 -2.16 12.62 4.56
N TYR A 90 -2.97 12.48 3.52
CA TYR A 90 -4.22 13.21 3.41
C TYR A 90 -5.24 12.78 4.48
N PHE A 91 -5.42 11.47 4.67
CA PHE A 91 -6.46 10.96 5.55
C PHE A 91 -5.99 10.65 6.97
N TYR A 92 -4.70 10.38 7.18
CA TYR A 92 -4.20 9.82 8.44
C TYR A 92 -2.98 10.51 9.02
N SER A 93 -2.63 11.72 8.56
CA SER A 93 -1.44 12.42 9.04
C SER A 93 -1.42 12.67 10.56
N LYS A 94 -2.60 12.76 11.17
CA LYS A 94 -2.71 12.96 12.62
C LYS A 94 -2.62 11.67 13.43
N ARG A 95 -2.80 10.53 12.79
CA ARG A 95 -2.82 9.22 13.44
C ARG A 95 -1.52 8.45 13.26
N ILE A 96 -0.90 8.58 12.10
CA ILE A 96 0.36 7.90 11.78
C ILE A 96 1.53 8.65 12.41
N LYS A 97 2.40 7.93 13.12
CA LYS A 97 3.58 8.52 13.77
C LYS A 97 4.75 8.67 12.81
N SER A 98 4.94 7.70 11.91
CA SER A 98 5.98 7.77 10.91
C SER A 98 5.63 6.93 9.69
N ILE A 99 6.16 7.32 8.55
CA ILE A 99 6.08 6.58 7.29
C ILE A 99 7.51 6.39 6.80
N ARG A 100 7.87 5.15 6.49
CA ARG A 100 9.17 4.83 5.92
C ARG A 100 8.97 4.00 4.66
N VAL A 101 9.73 4.30 3.63
CA VAL A 101 9.73 3.57 2.37
C VAL A 101 11.06 2.87 2.21
N THR A 102 11.05 1.56 1.99
CA THR A 102 12.27 0.80 1.74
C THR A 102 12.53 0.75 0.23
N VAL A 103 13.79 0.63 -0.15
CA VAL A 103 14.15 0.48 -1.57
C VAL A 103 13.75 -0.92 -2.09
N PRO A 104 13.70 -1.12 -3.42
CA PRO A 104 13.33 -2.42 -3.99
C PRO A 104 14.19 -3.56 -3.42
N PHE A 105 13.53 -4.68 -3.11
CA PHE A 105 14.16 -5.92 -2.63
C PHE A 105 14.85 -5.87 -1.26
N GLU A 106 14.76 -4.76 -0.53
CA GLU A 106 15.27 -4.71 0.85
C GLU A 106 14.33 -5.31 1.87
N ASN A 107 13.05 -5.39 1.57
CA ASN A 107 12.04 -5.88 2.49
C ASN A 107 11.54 -7.24 2.04
N GLU A 108 11.41 -8.20 2.96
CA GLU A 108 10.89 -9.54 2.67
C GLU A 108 9.46 -9.55 2.15
N HIS A 109 8.71 -8.46 2.38
CA HIS A 109 7.34 -8.29 1.90
C HIS A 109 7.27 -7.69 0.49
N ASP A 110 8.41 -7.37 -0.10
CA ASP A 110 8.49 -6.85 -1.47
C ASP A 110 8.79 -8.04 -2.40
N THR A 111 7.74 -8.64 -2.93
CA THR A 111 7.82 -9.94 -3.61
C THR A 111 7.95 -9.84 -5.12
N ARG A 112 8.15 -8.63 -5.66
CA ARG A 112 8.14 -8.44 -7.11
C ARG A 112 9.48 -8.02 -7.68
N LYS A 113 9.78 -8.57 -8.85
CA LYS A 113 10.89 -8.12 -9.69
C LYS A 113 10.44 -6.89 -10.46
N ILE A 114 11.35 -5.95 -10.63
CA ILE A 114 11.11 -4.69 -11.30
C ILE A 114 11.94 -4.64 -12.58
N ASP A 115 11.32 -4.19 -13.64
CA ASP A 115 12.00 -3.92 -14.90
C ASP A 115 12.51 -2.48 -14.87
N TYR A 116 13.81 -2.36 -14.71
CA TYR A 116 14.47 -1.06 -14.70
C TYR A 116 14.75 -0.62 -16.14
#